data_9be73072f40481869a422f017f75b95e
#
_entry.id   9be73072f40481869a422f017f75b95e
#
_cell.length_a   1.000
_cell.length_b   1.000
_cell.length_c   1.000
_cell.angle_alpha   90.00
_cell.angle_beta   90.00
_cell.angle_gamma   90.00
#
_symmetry.space_group_name_H-M   'P 1'
#
loop_
_entity.id
_entity.type
_entity.pdbx_description
1 polymer ?
#
loop_
_entity_poly.entity_id
_entity_poly.type
_entity_poly.pdbx_seq_one_letter_code
_entity_poly.pdbx_strand_id
1 'polypeptide(L)'
;PADTIAQNIRKILQKIRRDSPATKLYLQSVLPVNDCYGKFKDHTSKGKAAKDLNASLRLIAEENQATYIDLWSHFVDPVSGKMNPVYTNDGLHLLGKGYLLWREIILPYLQEK
;
A
#
# COMPACT_ATOMS: atom_id res chain seq x y z
N PRO A 1 11.74 5.68 8.96
CA PRO A 1 10.52 6.00 9.71
C PRO A 1 9.35 6.31 8.78
N ALA A 2 8.14 5.98 9.20
CA ALA A 2 6.94 6.18 8.39
C ALA A 2 6.74 7.66 8.00
N ASP A 3 7.02 8.58 8.90
CA ASP A 3 6.89 10.01 8.63
C ASP A 3 7.81 10.48 7.50
N THR A 4 9.04 9.97 7.46
CA THR A 4 9.99 10.30 6.41
C THR A 4 9.51 9.76 5.06
N ILE A 5 8.99 8.53 5.03
CA ILE A 5 8.42 7.92 3.82
C ILE A 5 7.23 8.74 3.33
N ALA A 6 6.31 9.09 4.22
CA ALA A 6 5.14 9.89 3.88
C ALA A 6 5.54 11.25 3.31
N GLN A 7 6.50 11.95 3.94
CA GLN A 7 6.96 13.24 3.45
C GLN A 7 7.62 13.15 2.08
N ASN A 8 8.40 12.10 1.83
CA ASN A 8 9.03 11.89 0.53
C ASN A 8 7.98 11.65 -0.56
N ILE A 9 6.97 10.86 -0.28
CA ILE A 9 5.86 10.62 -1.22
C ILE A 9 5.10 11.91 -1.50
N ARG A 10 4.82 12.71 -0.45
CA ARG A 10 4.16 14.01 -0.61
C ARG A 10 4.94 14.91 -1.56
N LYS A 11 6.25 14.98 -1.38
CA LYS A 11 7.12 15.81 -2.25
C LYS A 11 7.07 15.34 -3.70
N ILE A 12 7.08 14.03 -3.92
CA ILE A 12 6.99 13.46 -5.28
C ILE A 12 5.67 13.84 -5.93
N LEU A 13 4.55 13.65 -5.25
CA LEU A 13 3.23 13.98 -5.79
C LEU A 13 3.08 15.48 -6.04
N GLN A 14 3.56 16.32 -5.12
CA GLN A 14 3.52 17.76 -5.30
C GLN A 14 4.31 18.19 -6.52
N LYS A 15 5.50 17.60 -6.73
CA LYS A 15 6.33 17.91 -7.90
C LYS A 15 5.63 17.52 -9.19
N ILE A 16 5.06 16.32 -9.28
CA ILE A 16 4.36 15.87 -10.47
C ILE A 16 3.16 16.76 -10.74
N ARG A 17 2.38 17.10 -9.71
CA ARG A 17 1.19 17.94 -9.87
C ARG A 17 1.55 19.33 -10.37
N ARG A 18 2.67 19.88 -9.89
CA ARG A 18 3.16 21.19 -10.34
C ARG A 18 3.68 21.15 -11.77
N ASP A 19 4.50 20.13 -12.10
CA ASP A 19 5.19 20.06 -13.39
C ASP A 19 4.33 19.45 -14.49
N SER A 20 3.33 18.65 -14.14
CA SER A 20 2.44 17.96 -15.09
C SER A 20 1.02 17.87 -14.51
N PRO A 21 0.30 19.00 -14.41
CA PRO A 21 -0.98 19.07 -13.70
C PRO A 21 -2.10 18.22 -14.29
N ALA A 22 -1.99 17.83 -15.57
CA ALA A 22 -3.00 16.99 -16.22
C ALA A 22 -2.76 15.48 -16.01
N THR A 23 -1.64 15.09 -15.39
CA THR A 23 -1.31 13.69 -15.17
C THR A 23 -2.26 13.09 -14.13
N LYS A 24 -2.83 11.92 -14.44
CA LYS A 24 -3.61 11.15 -13.46
C LYS A 24 -2.65 10.46 -12.51
N LEU A 25 -2.88 10.64 -11.23
CA LEU A 25 -2.04 10.07 -10.18
C LEU A 25 -2.81 9.01 -9.41
N TYR A 26 -2.16 7.87 -9.18
CA TYR A 26 -2.68 6.79 -8.35
C TYR A 26 -1.66 6.49 -7.27
N LEU A 27 -2.13 6.39 -6.03
CA LEU A 27 -1.28 6.07 -4.89
C LEU A 27 -1.81 4.81 -4.22
N GLN A 28 -1.02 3.75 -4.26
CA GLN A 28 -1.39 2.48 -3.64
C GLN A 28 -1.00 2.48 -2.17
N SER A 29 -1.84 1.85 -1.35
CA SER A 29 -1.49 1.58 0.05
C SER A 29 -0.30 0.62 0.11
N VAL A 30 0.38 0.56 1.25
CA VAL A 30 1.29 -0.55 1.53
C VAL A 30 0.48 -1.78 1.92
N LEU A 31 1.09 -2.95 1.80
CA LEU A 31 0.46 -4.21 2.15
C LEU A 31 0.63 -4.51 3.64
N PRO A 32 -0.30 -5.27 4.25
CA PRO A 32 -0.07 -5.78 5.60
C PRO A 32 1.08 -6.79 5.60
N VAL A 33 1.65 -7.02 6.77
CA VAL A 33 2.70 -8.02 7.00
C VAL A 33 2.22 -9.02 8.04
N ASN A 34 2.94 -10.13 8.19
CA ASN A 34 2.59 -11.14 9.17
C ASN A 34 3.86 -11.71 9.81
N ASP A 35 3.98 -11.55 11.12
CA ASP A 35 5.14 -11.98 11.89
C ASP A 35 5.06 -13.43 12.39
N CYS A 36 3.98 -14.14 12.07
CA CYS A 36 3.78 -15.51 12.58
C CYS A 36 4.79 -16.53 12.05
N TYR A 37 5.46 -16.21 10.94
CA TYR A 37 6.44 -17.11 10.32
C TYR A 37 7.84 -16.98 10.92
N GLY A 38 8.08 -15.97 11.75
CA GLY A 38 9.39 -15.70 12.35
C GLY A 38 10.47 -15.29 11.34
N LYS A 39 10.07 -14.83 10.14
CA LYS A 39 10.97 -14.42 9.06
C LYS A 39 10.86 -12.92 8.82
N PHE A 40 11.96 -12.32 8.36
CA PHE A 40 12.01 -10.88 8.03
C PHE A 40 11.49 -9.99 9.15
N LYS A 41 11.92 -10.27 10.39
CA LYS A 41 11.38 -9.64 11.60
C LYS A 41 11.48 -8.12 11.60
N ASP A 42 12.52 -7.57 10.97
CA ASP A 42 12.70 -6.11 10.86
C ASP A 42 11.59 -5.45 10.04
N HIS A 43 10.91 -6.20 9.18
CA HIS A 43 9.80 -5.73 8.37
C HIS A 43 8.46 -6.24 8.89
N THR A 44 8.36 -7.54 9.20
CA THR A 44 7.09 -8.15 9.59
C THR A 44 6.61 -7.73 10.97
N SER A 45 7.49 -7.22 11.82
CA SER A 45 7.12 -6.68 13.15
C SER A 45 6.51 -5.28 13.08
N LYS A 46 6.52 -4.63 11.90
CA LYS A 46 6.12 -3.24 11.74
C LYS A 46 4.71 -3.07 11.15
N GLY A 47 3.81 -4.02 11.42
CA GLY A 47 2.44 -3.97 10.90
C GLY A 47 1.68 -2.71 11.33
N LYS A 48 1.83 -2.27 12.59
CA LYS A 48 1.18 -1.05 13.05
C LYS A 48 1.72 0.18 12.33
N ALA A 49 3.04 0.26 12.15
CA ALA A 49 3.65 1.38 11.44
C ALA A 49 3.17 1.44 9.98
N ALA A 50 3.01 0.28 9.33
CA ALA A 50 2.48 0.19 7.98
C ALA A 50 1.03 0.68 7.91
N LYS A 51 0.20 0.31 8.88
CA LYS A 51 -1.19 0.76 8.95
C LYS A 51 -1.26 2.27 9.14
N ASP A 52 -0.42 2.81 10.03
CA ASP A 52 -0.36 4.27 10.27
C ASP A 52 0.13 5.01 9.02
N LEU A 53 1.10 4.44 8.29
CA LEU A 53 1.56 4.99 7.04
C LEU A 53 0.43 5.09 6.02
N ASN A 54 -0.42 4.06 5.91
CA ASN A 54 -1.55 4.09 4.99
C ASN A 54 -2.53 5.22 5.29
N ALA A 55 -2.76 5.54 6.55
CA ALA A 55 -3.60 6.68 6.91
C ALA A 55 -3.00 7.99 6.39
N SER A 56 -1.69 8.15 6.50
CA SER A 56 -0.99 9.31 5.95
C SER A 56 -1.04 9.34 4.42
N LEU A 57 -0.85 8.19 3.77
CA LEU A 57 -0.89 8.10 2.31
C LEU A 57 -2.26 8.47 1.75
N ARG A 58 -3.33 8.07 2.44
CA ARG A 58 -4.69 8.43 2.03
C ARG A 58 -4.88 9.94 2.03
N LEU A 59 -4.42 10.63 3.08
CA LEU A 59 -4.50 12.08 3.16
C LEU A 59 -3.65 12.77 2.09
N ILE A 60 -2.43 12.26 1.85
CA ILE A 60 -1.54 12.81 0.83
C ILE A 60 -2.15 12.67 -0.57
N ALA A 61 -2.78 11.55 -0.86
CA ALA A 61 -3.48 11.35 -2.12
C ALA A 61 -4.58 12.40 -2.30
N GLU A 62 -5.40 12.60 -1.25
CA GLU A 62 -6.48 13.57 -1.27
C GLU A 62 -5.95 14.99 -1.50
N GLU A 63 -4.88 15.38 -0.79
CA GLU A 63 -4.26 16.70 -0.92
C GLU A 63 -3.79 17.00 -2.35
N ASN A 64 -3.41 15.98 -3.11
CA ASN A 64 -2.80 16.12 -4.44
C ASN A 64 -3.70 15.63 -5.57
N GLN A 65 -4.99 15.45 -5.31
CA GLN A 65 -5.96 14.94 -6.29
C GLN A 65 -5.51 13.62 -6.93
N ALA A 66 -4.85 12.77 -6.15
CA ALA A 66 -4.49 11.41 -6.55
C ALA A 66 -5.58 10.44 -6.10
N THR A 67 -5.82 9.39 -6.88
CA THR A 67 -6.72 8.33 -6.48
C THR A 67 -5.98 7.36 -5.55
N TYR A 68 -6.49 7.16 -4.35
CA TYR A 68 -5.92 6.20 -3.41
C TYR A 68 -6.46 4.81 -3.72
N ILE A 69 -5.56 3.83 -3.88
CA ILE A 69 -5.95 2.43 -4.11
C ILE A 69 -5.67 1.65 -2.83
N ASP A 70 -6.73 1.21 -2.17
CA ASP A 70 -6.65 0.49 -0.91
C ASP A 70 -6.37 -1.00 -1.16
N LEU A 71 -5.10 -1.37 -1.24
CA LEU A 71 -4.70 -2.76 -1.32
C LEU A 71 -4.83 -3.46 0.04
N TRP A 72 -4.52 -2.75 1.11
CA TRP A 72 -4.46 -3.30 2.46
C TRP A 72 -5.73 -4.09 2.82
N SER A 73 -6.90 -3.50 2.61
CA SER A 73 -8.18 -4.10 3.00
C SER A 73 -8.46 -5.44 2.31
N HIS A 74 -7.87 -5.65 1.13
CA HIS A 74 -8.04 -6.90 0.38
C HIS A 74 -7.08 -8.00 0.81
N PHE A 75 -5.98 -7.66 1.45
CA PHE A 75 -4.93 -8.61 1.84
C PHE A 75 -4.90 -8.90 3.34
N VAL A 76 -5.50 -8.06 4.14
CA VAL A 76 -5.48 -8.23 5.61
C VAL A 76 -6.49 -9.30 6.04
N ASP A 77 -6.08 -10.12 7.00
CA ASP A 77 -7.02 -10.94 7.76
C ASP A 77 -7.70 -10.02 8.78
N PRO A 78 -9.02 -9.82 8.72
CA PRO A 78 -9.68 -8.88 9.62
C PRO A 78 -9.65 -9.29 11.09
N VAL A 79 -9.45 -10.57 11.37
CA VAL A 79 -9.36 -11.08 12.75
C VAL A 79 -8.01 -10.75 13.36
N SER A 80 -6.91 -11.04 12.64
CA SER A 80 -5.56 -10.83 13.17
C SER A 80 -5.01 -9.43 12.89
N GLY A 81 -5.52 -8.74 11.88
CA GLY A 81 -4.96 -7.47 11.41
C GLY A 81 -3.65 -7.64 10.65
N LYS A 82 -3.31 -8.86 10.27
CA LYS A 82 -2.05 -9.22 9.60
C LYS A 82 -2.33 -9.72 8.19
N MET A 83 -1.27 -9.85 7.37
CA MET A 83 -1.38 -10.40 6.02
C MET A 83 -2.05 -11.78 6.08
N ASN A 84 -3.07 -11.98 5.25
CA ASN A 84 -3.77 -13.26 5.18
C ASN A 84 -2.81 -14.33 4.66
N PRO A 85 -2.65 -15.46 5.40
CA PRO A 85 -1.75 -16.54 5.00
C PRO A 85 -2.02 -17.16 3.63
N VAL A 86 -3.22 -16.98 3.08
CA VAL A 86 -3.54 -17.44 1.71
C VAL A 86 -2.63 -16.77 0.68
N TYR A 87 -2.14 -15.56 0.97
CA TYR A 87 -1.37 -14.75 0.02
C TYR A 87 0.13 -14.73 0.28
N THR A 88 0.59 -15.33 1.37
CA THR A 88 2.00 -15.28 1.76
C THR A 88 2.41 -16.55 2.48
N ASN A 89 3.70 -16.91 2.40
CA ASN A 89 4.27 -18.01 3.19
C ASN A 89 5.46 -17.57 4.05
N ASP A 90 5.81 -16.30 4.03
CA ASP A 90 6.89 -15.74 4.87
C ASP A 90 6.46 -14.49 5.64
N GLY A 91 5.25 -13.98 5.35
CA GLY A 91 4.69 -12.80 6.02
C GLY A 91 5.08 -11.48 5.38
N LEU A 92 5.86 -11.47 4.31
CA LEU A 92 6.32 -10.26 3.65
C LEU A 92 6.07 -10.29 2.14
N HIS A 93 6.46 -11.37 1.47
CA HIS A 93 6.34 -11.52 0.02
C HIS A 93 5.03 -12.20 -0.36
N LEU A 94 4.50 -11.85 -1.53
CA LEU A 94 3.26 -12.44 -2.04
C LEU A 94 3.53 -13.74 -2.78
N LEU A 95 2.63 -14.70 -2.57
CA LEU A 95 2.49 -15.88 -3.44
C LEU A 95 1.75 -15.49 -4.72
N GLY A 96 1.70 -16.41 -5.69
CA GLY A 96 1.02 -16.18 -6.97
C GLY A 96 -0.43 -15.72 -6.80
N LYS A 97 -1.17 -16.29 -5.82
CA LYS A 97 -2.54 -15.87 -5.51
C LYS A 97 -2.62 -14.41 -5.09
N GLY A 98 -1.61 -13.92 -4.36
CA GLY A 98 -1.55 -12.53 -3.94
C GLY A 98 -1.33 -11.60 -5.14
N TYR A 99 -0.44 -11.96 -6.06
CA TYR A 99 -0.20 -11.17 -7.27
C TYR A 99 -1.43 -11.14 -8.16
N LEU A 100 -2.18 -12.24 -8.28
CA LEU A 100 -3.42 -12.28 -9.04
C LEU A 100 -4.47 -11.36 -8.42
N LEU A 101 -4.60 -11.37 -7.10
CA LEU A 101 -5.52 -10.45 -6.41
C LEU A 101 -5.12 -8.99 -6.64
N TRP A 102 -3.83 -8.68 -6.52
CA TRP A 102 -3.33 -7.34 -6.77
C TRP A 102 -3.70 -6.87 -8.18
N ARG A 103 -3.47 -7.73 -9.17
CA ARG A 103 -3.85 -7.44 -10.56
C ARG A 103 -5.34 -7.13 -10.70
N GLU A 104 -6.20 -7.94 -10.06
CA GLU A 104 -7.64 -7.73 -10.12
C GLU A 104 -8.05 -6.39 -9.51
N ILE A 105 -7.39 -5.98 -8.43
CA ILE A 105 -7.70 -4.72 -7.76
C ILE A 105 -7.31 -3.52 -8.62
N ILE A 106 -6.12 -3.54 -9.23
CA ILE A 106 -5.61 -2.39 -9.98
C ILE A 106 -6.14 -2.33 -11.42
N LEU A 107 -6.58 -3.44 -11.99
CA LEU A 107 -6.97 -3.51 -13.38
C LEU A 107 -8.02 -2.46 -13.79
N PRO A 108 -9.11 -2.22 -13.01
CA PRO A 108 -10.08 -1.17 -13.36
C PRO A 108 -9.46 0.21 -13.49
N TYR A 109 -8.46 0.52 -12.66
CA TYR A 109 -7.78 1.83 -12.71
C TYR A 109 -6.90 1.96 -13.94
N LEU A 110 -6.26 0.86 -14.38
CA LEU A 110 -5.42 0.86 -15.57
C LEU A 110 -6.23 1.01 -16.85
N GLN A 111 -7.52 0.70 -16.81
CA GLN A 111 -8.44 0.80 -17.95
C GLN A 111 -9.16 2.14 -18.01
N GLU A 112 -8.96 3.03 -17.05
CA GLU A 112 -9.52 4.38 -17.07
C GLU A 112 -8.90 5.20 -18.22
N LYS A 113 -9.73 6.01 -18.85
CA LYS A 113 -9.31 6.89 -19.94
C LYS A 113 -9.21 8.34 -19.49
#